data_9f50fc7a901a33bf814f3afa32e8f21c
#
_entry.id   9f50fc7a901a33bf814f3afa32e8f21c
#
_cell.length_a   1.000
_cell.length_b   1.000
_cell.length_c   1.000
_cell.angle_alpha   90.00
_cell.angle_beta   90.00
_cell.angle_gamma   90.00
#
_symmetry.space_group_name_H-M   'P 1'
#
loop_
_entity.id
_entity.type
_entity.pdbx_description
1 polymer ?
#
loop_
_entity_poly.entity_id
_entity_poly.type
_entity_poly.pdbx_seq_one_letter_code
_entity_poly.pdbx_strand_id
1 'polypeptide(L)'
;GYLADQVFRYDPNHYLLMTLPLPCECECFASPEQPLIGFTIEIDLVTLQELLLELGDALPAPAPQKSGVHSVPLSETMFCAAERLIELMDNPLHARVLGPQTVREMLFHALTEGGGPALQALANRHNHVGQIARVLRMIESRYADNLTMEELAREVNMSVSAFHHHFKAVT
;
A
#
# COMPACT_ATOMS: atom_id res chain seq x y z
N GLY A 1 -11.14 -0.74 10.37
CA GLY A 1 -11.08 0.50 9.62
C GLY A 1 -12.23 0.62 8.64
N TYR A 2 -12.64 1.84 8.36
CA TYR A 2 -13.73 2.17 7.45
C TYR A 2 -13.16 3.01 6.31
N LEU A 3 -13.50 2.61 5.07
CA LEU A 3 -13.20 3.39 3.87
C LEU A 3 -14.50 3.47 3.07
N ALA A 4 -15.14 4.62 3.05
CA ALA A 4 -16.50 4.82 2.55
C ALA A 4 -17.45 3.76 3.16
N ASP A 5 -18.13 2.94 2.34
CA ASP A 5 -19.05 1.89 2.80
C ASP A 5 -18.37 0.54 3.05
N GLN A 6 -17.04 0.45 2.95
CA GLN A 6 -16.30 -0.79 3.14
C GLN A 6 -15.65 -0.85 4.52
N VAL A 7 -15.81 -1.99 5.18
CA VAL A 7 -15.20 -2.29 6.49
C VAL A 7 -14.02 -3.22 6.27
N PHE A 8 -12.83 -2.77 6.67
CA PHE A 8 -11.62 -3.59 6.66
C PHE A 8 -11.33 -4.05 8.08
N ARG A 9 -11.28 -5.35 8.28
CA ARG A 9 -10.87 -5.92 9.54
C ARG A 9 -9.34 -6.03 9.57
N TYR A 10 -8.75 -5.52 10.63
CA TYR A 10 -7.33 -5.60 10.92
C TYR A 10 -7.17 -6.20 12.30
N ASP A 11 -6.52 -7.34 12.39
CA ASP A 11 -6.28 -8.09 13.60
C ASP A 11 -4.85 -8.71 13.56
N PRO A 12 -4.38 -9.39 14.63
CA PRO A 12 -3.03 -9.96 14.66
C PRO A 12 -2.71 -10.98 13.54
N ASN A 13 -3.73 -11.47 12.82
CA ASN A 13 -3.57 -12.44 11.74
C ASN A 13 -3.62 -11.81 10.35
N HIS A 14 -3.70 -10.47 10.28
CA HIS A 14 -3.78 -9.74 9.02
C HIS A 14 -2.87 -8.53 9.04
N TYR A 15 -2.37 -8.16 7.87
CA TYR A 15 -1.78 -6.84 7.65
C TYR A 15 -2.63 -6.03 6.65
N LEU A 16 -2.57 -4.71 6.77
CA LEU A 16 -3.19 -3.82 5.80
C LEU A 16 -2.17 -3.39 4.75
N LEU A 17 -2.51 -3.62 3.49
CA LEU A 17 -1.78 -3.10 2.36
C LEU A 17 -2.53 -1.90 1.79
N MET A 18 -1.93 -0.72 1.93
CA MET A 18 -2.49 0.54 1.44
C MET A 18 -1.72 0.98 0.21
N THR A 19 -2.37 0.92 -0.94
CA THR A 19 -1.76 1.32 -2.23
C THR A 19 -2.12 2.75 -2.65
N LEU A 20 -3.02 3.40 -1.88
CA LEU A 20 -3.44 4.78 -2.08
C LEU A 20 -3.46 5.52 -0.73
N PRO A 21 -3.06 6.81 -0.69
CA PRO A 21 -3.21 7.65 0.50
C PRO A 21 -4.67 8.07 0.64
N LEU A 22 -5.50 7.20 1.19
CA LEU A 22 -6.92 7.45 1.38
C LEU A 22 -7.19 7.87 2.82
N PRO A 23 -8.05 8.88 3.04
CA PRO A 23 -8.56 9.16 4.37
C PRO A 23 -9.41 7.97 4.83
N CYS A 24 -8.97 7.28 5.87
CA CYS A 24 -9.70 6.17 6.48
C CYS A 24 -9.94 6.47 7.96
N GLU A 25 -11.12 6.14 8.45
CA GLU A 25 -11.41 6.14 9.87
C GLU A 25 -11.06 4.77 10.44
N CYS A 26 -10.31 4.76 11.54
CA CYS A 26 -9.96 3.53 12.23
C CYS A 26 -10.57 3.53 13.63
N GLU A 27 -11.37 2.54 13.93
CA GLU A 27 -11.81 2.25 15.28
C GLU A 27 -10.89 1.19 15.87
N CYS A 28 -10.19 1.54 16.96
CA CYS A 28 -9.25 0.64 17.62
C CYS A 28 -9.84 0.15 18.93
N PHE A 29 -9.87 -1.17 19.11
CA PHE A 29 -10.29 -1.82 20.34
C PHE A 29 -9.05 -2.22 21.13
N ALA A 30 -8.61 -1.37 22.04
CA ALA A 30 -7.43 -1.59 22.86
C ALA A 30 -7.70 -1.19 24.32
N SER A 31 -7.00 -1.83 25.27
CA SER A 31 -7.01 -1.47 26.70
C SER A 31 -5.57 -1.45 27.22
N PRO A 32 -5.33 -0.93 28.44
CA PRO A 32 -4.02 -1.02 29.07
C PRO A 32 -3.49 -2.46 29.22
N GLU A 33 -4.39 -3.41 29.38
CA GLU A 33 -4.09 -4.85 29.53
C GLU A 33 -3.90 -5.56 28.17
N GLN A 34 -4.49 -4.99 27.12
CA GLN A 34 -4.39 -5.47 25.73
C GLN A 34 -4.12 -4.29 24.78
N PRO A 35 -2.91 -3.75 24.80
CA PRO A 35 -2.56 -2.62 23.94
C PRO A 35 -2.51 -3.04 22.47
N LEU A 36 -2.95 -2.17 21.57
CA LEU A 36 -2.70 -2.32 20.14
C LEU A 36 -1.28 -1.82 19.85
N ILE A 37 -0.43 -2.72 19.42
CA ILE A 37 0.94 -2.40 19.00
C ILE A 37 1.06 -2.76 17.53
N GLY A 38 1.60 -1.86 16.74
CA GLY A 38 1.81 -2.09 15.31
C GLY A 38 2.90 -1.18 14.77
N PHE A 39 3.32 -1.45 13.55
CA PHE A 39 4.24 -0.61 12.80
C PHE A 39 3.79 -0.50 11.36
N THR A 40 4.25 0.52 10.69
CA THR A 40 3.98 0.77 9.28
C THR A 40 5.29 0.76 8.50
N ILE A 41 5.27 0.15 7.32
CA ILE A 41 6.38 0.15 6.38
C ILE A 41 5.94 0.95 5.15
N GLU A 42 6.72 1.95 4.79
CA GLU A 42 6.54 2.65 3.52
C GLU A 42 7.03 1.77 2.36
N ILE A 43 6.20 1.66 1.32
CA ILE A 43 6.55 0.88 0.13
C ILE A 43 7.51 1.71 -0.74
N ASP A 44 8.77 1.30 -0.79
CA ASP A 44 9.71 1.85 -1.75
C ASP A 44 9.40 1.34 -3.16
N LEU A 45 8.97 2.26 -4.03
CA LEU A 45 8.59 1.92 -5.41
C LEU A 45 9.77 1.44 -6.27
N VAL A 46 11.01 1.81 -5.93
CA VAL A 46 12.21 1.33 -6.65
C VAL A 46 12.40 -0.15 -6.32
N THR A 47 12.43 -0.50 -5.06
CA THR A 47 12.53 -1.89 -4.60
C THR A 47 11.37 -2.74 -5.12
N LEU A 48 10.15 -2.20 -5.15
CA LEU A 48 9.00 -2.89 -5.73
C LEU A 48 9.19 -3.19 -7.22
N GLN A 49 9.66 -2.21 -8.00
CA GLN A 49 9.91 -2.39 -9.44
C GLN A 49 11.03 -3.40 -9.70
N GLU A 50 12.11 -3.38 -8.91
CA GLU A 50 13.19 -4.36 -9.01
C GLU A 50 12.68 -5.78 -8.77
N LEU A 51 11.90 -5.99 -7.70
CA LEU A 51 11.28 -7.29 -7.41
C LEU A 51 10.37 -7.76 -8.53
N LEU A 52 9.57 -6.87 -9.11
CA LEU A 52 8.69 -7.22 -10.22
C LEU A 52 9.48 -7.64 -11.47
N LEU A 53 10.62 -7.00 -11.75
CA LEU A 53 11.49 -7.38 -12.85
C LEU A 53 12.17 -8.73 -12.60
N GLU A 54 12.64 -8.98 -11.37
CA GLU A 54 13.27 -10.25 -11.01
C GLU A 54 12.29 -11.43 -11.04
N LEU A 55 11.05 -11.21 -10.58
CA LEU A 55 10.03 -12.26 -10.53
C LEU A 55 9.41 -12.53 -11.91
N GLY A 56 9.31 -11.49 -12.76
CA GLY A 56 8.84 -11.62 -14.13
C GLY A 56 7.56 -12.47 -14.26
N ASP A 57 7.64 -13.52 -15.09
CA ASP A 57 6.52 -14.42 -15.38
C ASP A 57 6.14 -15.37 -14.22
N ALA A 58 6.90 -15.36 -13.11
CA ALA A 58 6.55 -16.15 -11.91
C ALA A 58 5.33 -15.55 -11.16
N LEU A 59 5.01 -14.27 -11.42
CA LEU A 59 3.84 -13.63 -10.84
C LEU A 59 2.60 -13.84 -11.71
N PRO A 60 1.41 -14.00 -11.10
CA PRO A 60 0.17 -14.03 -11.86
C PRO A 60 -0.05 -12.70 -12.59
N ALA A 61 -0.76 -12.74 -13.71
CA ALA A 61 -1.09 -11.54 -14.45
C ALA A 61 -1.79 -10.49 -13.56
N PRO A 62 -1.51 -9.19 -13.73
CA PRO A 62 -2.13 -8.14 -12.96
C PRO A 62 -3.66 -8.20 -13.08
N ALA A 63 -4.35 -8.22 -11.95
CA ALA A 63 -5.81 -8.19 -11.90
C ALA A 63 -6.29 -6.76 -11.62
N PRO A 64 -7.47 -6.35 -12.15
CA PRO A 64 -8.06 -5.07 -11.84
C PRO A 64 -8.31 -4.94 -10.34
N GLN A 65 -7.82 -3.86 -9.74
CA GLN A 65 -8.02 -3.56 -8.31
C GLN A 65 -9.17 -2.57 -8.16
N LYS A 66 -10.08 -2.87 -7.25
CA LYS A 66 -11.28 -2.05 -6.98
C LYS A 66 -11.13 -1.19 -5.73
N SER A 67 -10.10 -1.43 -4.92
CA SER A 67 -9.87 -0.73 -3.66
C SER A 67 -8.40 -0.32 -3.54
N GLY A 68 -8.14 0.75 -2.81
CA GLY A 68 -6.79 1.17 -2.43
C GLY A 68 -6.33 0.62 -1.08
N VAL A 69 -7.19 -0.12 -0.37
CA VAL A 69 -6.90 -0.75 0.92
C VAL A 69 -7.27 -2.23 0.84
N HIS A 70 -6.36 -3.09 1.28
CA HIS A 70 -6.52 -4.54 1.26
C HIS A 70 -6.11 -5.12 2.61
N SER A 71 -7.00 -5.91 3.22
CA SER A 71 -6.68 -6.73 4.38
C SER A 71 -6.17 -8.08 3.87
N VAL A 72 -4.94 -8.40 4.18
CA VAL A 72 -4.25 -9.59 3.67
C VAL A 72 -3.92 -10.49 4.87
N PRO A 73 -4.22 -11.80 4.81
CA PRO A 73 -3.81 -12.73 5.85
C PRO A 73 -2.30 -12.72 6.07
N LEU A 74 -1.89 -12.71 7.32
CA LEU A 74 -0.48 -12.75 7.71
C LEU A 74 0.02 -14.19 7.64
N SER A 75 0.90 -14.48 6.69
CA SER A 75 1.56 -15.79 6.60
C SER A 75 2.63 -15.94 7.67
N GLU A 76 3.03 -17.17 7.97
CA GLU A 76 4.11 -17.47 8.91
C GLU A 76 5.44 -16.84 8.45
N THR A 77 5.74 -16.88 7.16
CA THR A 77 6.95 -16.27 6.57
C THR A 77 6.95 -14.77 6.72
N MET A 78 5.83 -14.10 6.45
CA MET A 78 5.66 -12.66 6.66
C MET A 78 5.78 -12.30 8.13
N PHE A 79 5.18 -13.09 9.02
CA PHE A 79 5.26 -12.88 10.47
C PHE A 79 6.71 -12.97 10.97
N CYS A 80 7.47 -14.00 10.58
CA CYS A 80 8.87 -14.15 10.94
C CYS A 80 9.75 -13.00 10.41
N ALA A 81 9.46 -12.50 9.20
CA ALA A 81 10.16 -11.33 8.67
C ALA A 81 9.84 -10.06 9.48
N ALA A 82 8.60 -9.89 9.90
CA ALA A 82 8.17 -8.77 10.74
C ALA A 82 8.81 -8.81 12.14
N GLU A 83 8.83 -9.97 12.80
CA GLU A 83 9.54 -10.14 14.08
C GLU A 83 11.02 -9.79 13.96
N ARG A 84 11.68 -10.31 12.95
CA ARG A 84 13.08 -10.04 12.67
C ARG A 84 13.36 -8.55 12.45
N LEU A 85 12.46 -7.85 11.72
CA LEU A 85 12.58 -6.41 11.53
C LEU A 85 12.51 -5.64 12.86
N ILE A 86 11.61 -6.03 13.77
CA ILE A 86 11.48 -5.41 15.08
C ILE A 86 12.75 -5.65 15.92
N GLU A 87 13.26 -6.88 15.95
CA GLU A 87 14.51 -7.21 16.68
C GLU A 87 15.71 -6.41 16.17
N LEU A 88 15.80 -6.14 14.87
CA LEU A 88 16.86 -5.32 14.30
C LEU A 88 16.86 -3.88 14.83
N MET A 89 15.71 -3.35 15.27
CA MET A 89 15.59 -1.97 15.75
C MET A 89 16.36 -1.73 17.06
N ASP A 90 16.64 -2.76 17.84
CA ASP A 90 17.43 -2.66 19.07
C ASP A 90 18.91 -2.32 18.83
N ASN A 91 19.39 -2.52 17.60
CA ASN A 91 20.76 -2.23 17.21
C ASN A 91 20.81 -1.32 15.96
N PRO A 92 21.23 -0.06 16.10
CA PRO A 92 21.24 0.90 14.96
C PRO A 92 22.10 0.45 13.76
N LEU A 93 23.18 -0.31 13.99
CA LEU A 93 24.00 -0.85 12.91
C LEU A 93 23.26 -1.95 12.15
N HIS A 94 22.62 -2.86 12.88
CA HIS A 94 21.81 -3.94 12.28
C HIS A 94 20.63 -3.35 11.54
N ALA A 95 19.88 -2.42 12.13
CA ALA A 95 18.75 -1.75 11.50
C ALA A 95 19.16 -1.08 10.17
N ARG A 96 20.30 -0.39 10.16
CA ARG A 96 20.80 0.28 8.94
C ARG A 96 21.21 -0.68 7.83
N VAL A 97 21.81 -1.81 8.16
CA VAL A 97 22.39 -2.74 7.17
C VAL A 97 21.41 -3.83 6.77
N LEU A 98 20.70 -4.43 7.73
CA LEU A 98 19.83 -5.57 7.51
C LEU A 98 18.35 -5.15 7.34
N GLY A 99 17.95 -4.02 7.91
CA GLY A 99 16.58 -3.52 7.81
C GLY A 99 16.05 -3.42 6.37
N PRO A 100 16.77 -2.76 5.44
CA PRO A 100 16.34 -2.68 4.04
C PRO A 100 16.18 -4.06 3.38
N GLN A 101 17.02 -5.04 3.72
CA GLN A 101 16.92 -6.40 3.19
C GLN A 101 15.68 -7.12 3.73
N THR A 102 15.38 -6.96 5.02
CA THR A 102 14.20 -7.54 5.64
C THR A 102 12.92 -6.90 5.10
N VAL A 103 12.91 -5.59 4.88
CA VAL A 103 11.79 -4.90 4.22
C VAL A 103 11.60 -5.40 2.79
N ARG A 104 12.68 -5.61 2.04
CA ARG A 104 12.62 -6.22 0.69
C ARG A 104 12.05 -7.64 0.72
N GLU A 105 12.43 -8.46 1.71
CA GLU A 105 11.87 -9.79 1.93
C GLU A 105 10.37 -9.72 2.21
N MET A 106 9.92 -8.82 3.10
CA MET A 106 8.50 -8.61 3.38
C MET A 106 7.72 -8.18 2.13
N LEU A 107 8.30 -7.32 1.31
CA LEU A 107 7.70 -6.89 0.05
C LEU A 107 7.61 -8.04 -0.96
N PHE A 108 8.61 -8.92 -0.99
CA PHE A 108 8.58 -10.16 -1.79
C PHE A 108 7.43 -11.09 -1.34
N HIS A 109 7.26 -11.32 -0.03
CA HIS A 109 6.14 -12.11 0.50
C HIS A 109 4.80 -11.48 0.15
N ALA A 110 4.67 -10.16 0.32
CA ALA A 110 3.44 -9.47 -0.06
C ALA A 110 3.12 -9.60 -1.56
N LEU A 111 4.14 -9.60 -2.44
CA LEU A 111 3.98 -9.79 -3.88
C LEU A 111 3.57 -11.21 -4.28
N THR A 112 4.14 -12.20 -3.62
CA THR A 112 3.94 -13.62 -3.98
C THR A 112 2.71 -14.24 -3.29
N GLU A 113 2.16 -13.55 -2.31
CA GLU A 113 0.98 -13.96 -1.55
C GLU A 113 -0.24 -13.08 -1.91
N GLY A 114 -1.17 -12.88 -0.98
CA GLY A 114 -2.44 -12.18 -1.22
C GLY A 114 -2.36 -10.70 -1.64
N GLY A 115 -1.23 -10.02 -1.39
CA GLY A 115 -1.01 -8.61 -1.75
C GLY A 115 -0.53 -8.37 -3.18
N GLY A 116 -0.13 -9.42 -3.89
CA GLY A 116 0.50 -9.33 -5.21
C GLY A 116 -0.26 -8.46 -6.23
N PRO A 117 -1.54 -8.72 -6.49
CA PRO A 117 -2.31 -7.93 -7.47
C PRO A 117 -2.37 -6.43 -7.15
N ALA A 118 -2.46 -6.07 -5.86
CA ALA A 118 -2.50 -4.67 -5.43
C ALA A 118 -1.14 -3.98 -5.60
N LEU A 119 -0.04 -4.65 -5.28
CA LEU A 119 1.32 -4.14 -5.46
C LEU A 119 1.70 -4.01 -6.94
N GLN A 120 1.31 -4.96 -7.79
CA GLN A 120 1.51 -4.86 -9.24
C GLN A 120 0.74 -3.67 -9.83
N ALA A 121 -0.50 -3.46 -9.37
CA ALA A 121 -1.29 -2.31 -9.77
C ALA A 121 -0.66 -0.98 -9.34
N LEU A 122 -0.08 -0.91 -8.13
CA LEU A 122 0.64 0.26 -7.64
C LEU A 122 1.88 0.57 -8.49
N ALA A 123 2.66 -0.45 -8.84
CA ALA A 123 3.89 -0.28 -9.63
C ALA A 123 3.61 0.12 -11.08
N ASN A 124 2.47 -0.30 -11.64
CA ASN A 124 2.12 -0.01 -13.02
C ASN A 124 1.64 1.45 -13.16
N ARG A 125 2.54 2.33 -13.61
CA ARG A 125 2.28 3.76 -13.78
C ARG A 125 1.22 4.08 -14.85
N HIS A 126 0.92 3.15 -15.72
CA HIS A 126 -0.05 3.33 -16.80
C HIS A 126 -1.46 2.84 -16.44
N ASN A 127 -1.61 2.15 -15.31
CA ASN A 127 -2.94 1.75 -14.87
C ASN A 127 -3.62 2.86 -14.04
N HIS A 128 -4.94 2.80 -13.98
CA HIS A 128 -5.74 3.84 -13.35
C HIS A 128 -5.47 3.99 -11.85
N VAL A 129 -5.15 2.91 -11.14
CA VAL A 129 -4.84 2.95 -9.71
C VAL A 129 -3.55 3.75 -9.46
N GLY A 130 -2.49 3.50 -10.23
CA GLY A 130 -1.23 4.26 -10.13
C GLY A 130 -1.42 5.75 -10.49
N GLN A 131 -2.25 6.03 -11.49
CA GLN A 131 -2.60 7.40 -11.88
C GLN A 131 -3.38 8.12 -10.76
N ILE A 132 -4.36 7.47 -10.16
CA ILE A 132 -5.12 8.04 -9.04
C ILE A 132 -4.23 8.24 -7.81
N ALA A 133 -3.33 7.31 -7.49
CA ALA A 133 -2.36 7.46 -6.40
C ALA A 133 -1.47 8.71 -6.59
N ARG A 134 -1.07 9.02 -7.84
CA ARG A 134 -0.31 10.26 -8.15
C ARG A 134 -1.13 11.52 -7.87
N VAL A 135 -2.40 11.53 -8.25
CA VAL A 135 -3.30 12.67 -8.00
C VAL A 135 -3.55 12.85 -6.50
N LEU A 136 -3.76 11.77 -5.76
CA LEU A 136 -3.98 11.86 -4.31
C LEU A 136 -2.77 12.46 -3.59
N ARG A 137 -1.55 12.06 -3.93
CA ARG A 137 -0.32 12.69 -3.41
C ARG A 137 -0.20 14.17 -3.78
N MET A 138 -0.63 14.54 -4.99
CA MET A 138 -0.66 15.96 -5.41
C MET A 138 -1.67 16.76 -4.57
N ILE A 139 -2.87 16.24 -4.35
CA ILE A 139 -3.88 16.87 -3.48
C ILE A 139 -3.32 17.04 -2.07
N GLU A 140 -2.71 16.00 -1.51
CA GLU A 140 -2.12 16.01 -0.17
C GLU A 140 -1.00 17.06 -0.02
N SER A 141 -0.12 17.16 -1.01
CA SER A 141 0.98 18.14 -1.01
C SER A 141 0.54 19.57 -1.30
N ARG A 142 -0.62 19.76 -1.90
CA ARG A 142 -1.16 21.06 -2.33
C ARG A 142 -2.58 21.32 -1.82
N TYR A 143 -2.94 20.75 -0.67
CA TYR A 143 -4.30 20.84 -0.11
C TYR A 143 -4.79 22.28 0.15
N ALA A 144 -3.86 23.23 0.32
CA ALA A 144 -4.17 24.64 0.50
C ALA A 144 -4.41 25.40 -0.81
N ASP A 145 -4.11 24.78 -1.96
CA ASP A 145 -4.29 25.37 -3.28
C ASP A 145 -5.72 25.13 -3.80
N ASN A 146 -6.18 26.00 -4.68
CA ASN A 146 -7.47 25.82 -5.35
C ASN A 146 -7.31 24.89 -6.57
N LEU A 147 -7.24 23.57 -6.30
CA LEU A 147 -7.10 22.56 -7.33
C LEU A 147 -8.42 22.32 -8.06
N THR A 148 -8.41 22.36 -9.38
CA THR A 148 -9.58 22.08 -10.22
C THR A 148 -9.60 20.64 -10.72
N MET A 149 -10.80 20.12 -11.03
CA MET A 149 -10.95 18.78 -11.61
C MET A 149 -10.24 18.64 -12.95
N GLU A 150 -10.19 19.70 -13.74
CA GLU A 150 -9.48 19.78 -15.01
C GLU A 150 -7.97 19.65 -14.83
N GLU A 151 -7.40 20.29 -13.81
CA GLU A 151 -5.97 20.18 -13.48
C GLU A 151 -5.62 18.76 -13.04
N LEU A 152 -6.42 18.16 -12.15
CA LEU A 152 -6.22 16.80 -11.67
C LEU A 152 -6.32 15.77 -12.79
N ALA A 153 -7.33 15.89 -13.66
CA ALA A 153 -7.48 15.01 -14.82
C ALA A 153 -6.32 15.13 -15.83
N ARG A 154 -5.86 16.36 -16.07
CA ARG A 154 -4.71 16.65 -16.96
C ARG A 154 -3.42 16.03 -16.43
N GLU A 155 -3.19 16.09 -15.12
CA GLU A 155 -2.00 15.51 -14.48
C GLU A 155 -1.82 14.02 -14.79
N VAL A 156 -2.92 13.32 -15.02
CA VAL A 156 -2.94 11.87 -15.30
C VAL A 156 -3.32 11.53 -16.75
N ASN A 157 -3.35 12.53 -17.61
CA ASN A 157 -3.70 12.39 -19.04
C ASN A 157 -5.07 11.72 -19.26
N MET A 158 -6.05 12.08 -18.45
CA MET A 158 -7.44 11.63 -18.57
C MET A 158 -8.37 12.79 -18.94
N SER A 159 -9.51 12.44 -19.56
CA SER A 159 -10.62 13.38 -19.60
C SER A 159 -11.23 13.52 -18.20
N VAL A 160 -11.88 14.65 -17.89
CA VAL A 160 -12.53 14.88 -16.59
C VAL A 160 -13.53 13.79 -16.26
N SER A 161 -14.32 13.33 -17.24
CA SER A 161 -15.28 12.24 -17.05
C SER A 161 -14.60 10.90 -16.71
N ALA A 162 -13.55 10.53 -17.44
CA ALA A 162 -12.78 9.31 -17.16
C ALA A 162 -12.11 9.38 -15.80
N PHE A 163 -11.51 10.54 -15.47
CA PHE A 163 -10.90 10.77 -14.17
C PHE A 163 -11.90 10.60 -13.03
N HIS A 164 -13.07 11.24 -13.12
CA HIS A 164 -14.11 11.13 -12.10
C HIS A 164 -14.58 9.68 -11.92
N HIS A 165 -14.78 8.94 -13.03
CA HIS A 165 -15.18 7.54 -12.98
C HIS A 165 -14.12 6.68 -12.26
N HIS A 166 -12.84 6.79 -12.65
CA HIS A 166 -11.76 6.00 -12.05
C HIS A 166 -11.45 6.43 -10.62
N PHE A 167 -11.51 7.72 -10.31
CA PHE A 167 -11.31 8.23 -8.96
C PHE A 167 -12.35 7.62 -8.01
N LYS A 168 -13.65 7.71 -8.37
CA LYS A 168 -14.75 7.12 -7.58
C LYS A 168 -14.69 5.59 -7.47
N ALA A 169 -14.12 4.90 -8.46
CA ALA A 169 -14.01 3.45 -8.43
C ALA A 169 -12.88 2.95 -7.51
N VAL A 170 -11.93 3.81 -7.18
CA VAL A 170 -10.72 3.47 -6.41
C VAL A 170 -10.76 4.03 -4.98
N THR A 171 -11.42 5.17 -4.78
CA THR A 171 -11.62 5.84 -3.47
C THR A 171 -12.99 5.56 -2.90
#